data_1d3348f48e64385bec1f734450b5b678
#
_entry.id   1d3348f48e64385bec1f734450b5b678
#
_cell.length_a   1.000
_cell.length_b   1.000
_cell.length_c   1.000
_cell.angle_alpha   90.00
_cell.angle_beta   90.00
_cell.angle_gamma   90.00
#
_symmetry.space_group_name_H-M   'P 1'
#
loop_
_entity.id
_entity.type
_entity.pdbx_description
1 polymer ?
#
loop_
_entity_poly.entity_id
_entity_poly.type
_entity_poly.pdbx_seq_one_letter_code
_entity_poly.pdbx_strand_id
1 'polypeptide(L)'
;RIVASDTICRYCLVPYCKRFHKEVPNAHIKVTNQTSIKCVELLETGQVDLIVTNYPNSYLSSLTTVKKIKNFKDVFIANESFSELKGRKLSLKELLQYPILMLDRKSTTSEFLHSLFQQHQLDLVPEIELSSNDLLIDLASIGLGIAFIPDYCIPHKSNNLFIVETDEELPTRQLVIAHNHHVPSSKAALEFLNYFTPLEEV
;
A
#
# COMPACT_ATOMS: atom_id res chain seq x y z
N ARG A 1 -11.40 -9.22 -14.48
CA ARG A 1 -9.96 -9.46 -14.14
C ARG A 1 -9.48 -8.25 -13.36
N ILE A 2 -9.05 -8.47 -12.10
CA ILE A 2 -8.57 -7.43 -11.18
C ILE A 2 -7.17 -7.81 -10.73
N VAL A 3 -6.26 -6.85 -10.66
CA VAL A 3 -4.94 -7.06 -10.08
C VAL A 3 -4.60 -5.97 -9.06
N ALA A 4 -3.96 -6.38 -7.99
CA ALA A 4 -3.46 -5.50 -6.93
C ALA A 4 -2.30 -6.17 -6.20
N SER A 5 -1.60 -5.43 -5.34
CA SER A 5 -0.62 -6.05 -4.43
C SER A 5 -1.31 -6.96 -3.41
N ASP A 6 -0.55 -7.89 -2.83
CA ASP A 6 -1.08 -8.81 -1.81
C ASP A 6 -1.75 -8.07 -0.67
N THR A 7 -1.09 -7.05 -0.14
CA THR A 7 -1.61 -6.18 0.91
C THR A 7 -2.95 -5.53 0.53
N ILE A 8 -3.05 -4.96 -0.68
CA ILE A 8 -4.28 -4.33 -1.15
C ILE A 8 -5.39 -5.37 -1.36
N CYS A 9 -5.06 -6.55 -1.90
CA CYS A 9 -6.01 -7.64 -2.01
C CYS A 9 -6.61 -7.99 -0.65
N ARG A 10 -5.77 -8.20 0.35
CA ARG A 10 -6.16 -8.60 1.70
C ARG A 10 -6.97 -7.53 2.44
N TYR A 11 -6.45 -6.33 2.50
CA TYR A 11 -7.00 -5.27 3.37
C TYR A 11 -8.02 -4.35 2.69
N CYS A 12 -8.08 -4.37 1.36
CA CYS A 12 -8.99 -3.49 0.61
C CYS A 12 -10.00 -4.27 -0.23
N LEU A 13 -9.56 -5.19 -1.11
CA LEU A 13 -10.44 -5.81 -2.11
C LEU A 13 -11.42 -6.85 -1.55
N VAL A 14 -11.05 -7.61 -0.52
CA VAL A 14 -11.86 -8.72 0.00
C VAL A 14 -13.31 -8.32 0.32
N PRO A 15 -13.60 -7.20 1.01
CA PRO A 15 -14.99 -6.79 1.28
C PRO A 15 -15.79 -6.51 0.01
N TYR A 16 -15.18 -5.86 -0.99
CA TYR A 16 -15.83 -5.54 -2.26
C TYR A 16 -16.10 -6.80 -3.09
N CYS A 17 -15.14 -7.71 -3.16
CA CYS A 17 -15.33 -9.00 -3.83
C CYS A 17 -16.46 -9.81 -3.20
N LYS A 18 -16.53 -9.85 -1.86
CA LYS A 18 -17.61 -10.54 -1.12
C LYS A 18 -18.96 -9.97 -1.47
N ARG A 19 -19.10 -8.64 -1.44
CA ARG A 19 -20.36 -7.96 -1.76
C ARG A 19 -20.76 -8.19 -3.21
N PHE A 20 -19.85 -7.99 -4.15
CA PHE A 20 -20.08 -8.19 -5.58
C PHE A 20 -20.50 -9.61 -5.91
N HIS A 21 -19.81 -10.62 -5.36
CA HIS A 21 -20.14 -12.03 -5.56
C HIS A 21 -21.57 -12.36 -5.08
N LYS A 22 -22.02 -11.72 -4.00
CA LYS A 22 -23.38 -11.91 -3.48
C LYS A 22 -24.44 -11.26 -4.38
N GLU A 23 -24.17 -10.07 -4.89
CA GLU A 23 -25.15 -9.25 -5.62
C GLU A 23 -25.17 -9.57 -7.13
N VAL A 24 -24.03 -10.06 -7.67
CA VAL A 24 -23.87 -10.40 -9.10
C VAL A 24 -23.35 -11.84 -9.25
N PRO A 25 -24.16 -12.85 -8.90
CA PRO A 25 -23.70 -14.24 -8.78
C PRO A 25 -23.24 -14.87 -10.10
N ASN A 26 -23.65 -14.32 -11.24
CA ASN A 26 -23.27 -14.79 -12.57
C ASN A 26 -21.94 -14.19 -13.07
N ALA A 27 -21.36 -13.25 -12.34
CA ALA A 27 -20.05 -12.67 -12.68
C ALA A 27 -18.91 -13.48 -12.07
N HIS A 28 -17.90 -13.75 -12.89
CA HIS A 28 -16.69 -14.43 -12.43
C HIS A 28 -15.61 -13.40 -12.09
N ILE A 29 -15.20 -13.36 -10.83
CA ILE A 29 -14.10 -12.50 -10.36
C ILE A 29 -12.80 -13.29 -10.47
N LYS A 30 -11.85 -12.78 -11.24
CA LYS A 30 -10.46 -13.26 -11.23
C LYS A 30 -9.58 -12.19 -10.60
N VAL A 31 -9.07 -12.46 -9.42
CA VAL A 31 -8.09 -11.62 -8.73
C VAL A 31 -6.71 -12.23 -8.86
N THR A 32 -5.73 -11.43 -9.19
CA THR A 32 -4.31 -11.81 -9.24
C THR A 32 -3.51 -10.80 -8.43
N ASN A 33 -2.56 -11.26 -7.63
CA ASN A 33 -1.66 -10.36 -6.92
C ASN A 33 -0.33 -10.20 -7.68
N GLN A 34 0.14 -8.95 -7.72
CA GLN A 34 1.37 -8.54 -8.38
C GLN A 34 1.96 -7.31 -7.67
N THR A 35 3.22 -6.99 -7.95
CA THR A 35 3.82 -5.73 -7.48
C THR A 35 3.06 -4.53 -8.07
N SER A 36 3.10 -3.38 -7.41
CA SER A 36 2.39 -2.17 -7.87
C SER A 36 2.80 -1.77 -9.29
N ILE A 37 4.08 -1.90 -9.64
CA ILE A 37 4.60 -1.60 -10.97
C ILE A 37 4.01 -2.58 -11.99
N LYS A 38 4.01 -3.87 -11.68
CA LYS A 38 3.46 -4.90 -12.59
C LYS A 38 1.95 -4.77 -12.77
N CYS A 39 1.21 -4.33 -11.76
CA CYS A 39 -0.22 -4.05 -11.87
C CYS A 39 -0.49 -3.01 -12.97
N VAL A 40 0.27 -1.92 -12.98
CA VAL A 40 0.12 -0.86 -14.00
C VAL A 40 0.45 -1.39 -15.39
N GLU A 41 1.54 -2.12 -15.56
CA GLU A 41 1.92 -2.73 -16.84
C GLU A 41 0.80 -3.63 -17.41
N LEU A 42 0.19 -4.46 -16.56
CA LEU A 42 -0.91 -5.34 -16.97
C LEU A 42 -2.17 -4.57 -17.38
N LEU A 43 -2.44 -3.43 -16.73
CA LEU A 43 -3.54 -2.55 -17.09
C LEU A 43 -3.29 -1.86 -18.43
N GLU A 44 -2.11 -1.28 -18.61
CA GLU A 44 -1.74 -0.55 -19.83
C GLU A 44 -1.74 -1.45 -21.08
N THR A 45 -1.37 -2.72 -20.90
CA THR A 45 -1.38 -3.73 -21.96
C THR A 45 -2.74 -4.42 -22.17
N GLY A 46 -3.78 -4.04 -21.41
CA GLY A 46 -5.14 -4.59 -21.53
C GLY A 46 -5.29 -6.05 -21.05
N GLN A 47 -4.31 -6.56 -20.33
CA GLN A 47 -4.35 -7.94 -19.81
C GLN A 47 -5.33 -8.08 -18.63
N VAL A 48 -5.62 -6.97 -17.94
CA VAL A 48 -6.60 -6.89 -16.85
C VAL A 48 -7.56 -5.75 -17.08
N ASP A 49 -8.72 -5.79 -16.45
CA ASP A 49 -9.76 -4.78 -16.59
C ASP A 49 -9.59 -3.65 -15.58
N LEU A 50 -9.17 -4.00 -14.36
CA LEU A 50 -9.08 -3.10 -13.22
C LEU A 50 -7.81 -3.36 -12.42
N ILE A 51 -7.25 -2.30 -11.87
CA ILE A 51 -6.23 -2.41 -10.81
C ILE A 51 -6.64 -1.61 -9.58
N VAL A 52 -6.17 -2.05 -8.40
CA VAL A 52 -6.15 -1.19 -7.22
C VAL A 52 -4.69 -0.98 -6.83
N THR A 53 -4.29 0.26 -6.69
CA THR A 53 -2.89 0.64 -6.45
C THR A 53 -2.78 1.86 -5.55
N ASN A 54 -1.58 2.13 -5.08
CA ASN A 54 -1.24 3.34 -4.34
C ASN A 54 -1.18 4.55 -5.29
N TYR A 55 -1.55 5.72 -4.78
CA TYR A 55 -1.50 6.99 -5.49
C TYR A 55 -0.91 8.09 -4.57
N PRO A 56 -0.08 9.02 -5.07
CA PRO A 56 0.37 9.12 -6.47
C PRO A 56 1.22 7.93 -6.92
N ASN A 57 1.17 7.63 -8.22
CA ASN A 57 1.91 6.53 -8.84
C ASN A 57 2.39 7.00 -10.22
N SER A 58 3.69 7.20 -10.36
CA SER A 58 4.33 7.72 -11.57
C SER A 58 4.28 6.79 -12.79
N TYR A 59 3.93 5.53 -12.58
CA TYR A 59 3.80 4.54 -13.64
C TYR A 59 2.43 4.61 -14.35
N LEU A 60 1.42 5.23 -13.74
CA LEU A 60 0.11 5.43 -14.37
C LEU A 60 0.22 6.45 -15.50
N SER A 61 -0.25 6.08 -16.69
CA SER A 61 -0.27 6.95 -17.85
C SER A 61 -1.51 7.86 -17.89
N SER A 62 -1.51 8.81 -18.82
CA SER A 62 -2.68 9.63 -19.12
C SER A 62 -3.87 8.84 -19.69
N LEU A 63 -3.64 7.58 -20.08
CA LEU A 63 -4.69 6.68 -20.57
C LEU A 63 -5.48 6.02 -19.45
N THR A 64 -5.07 6.23 -18.22
CA THR A 64 -5.66 5.61 -17.04
C THR A 64 -6.59 6.57 -16.33
N THR A 65 -7.84 6.17 -16.16
CA THR A 65 -8.80 6.85 -15.29
C THR A 65 -8.69 6.27 -13.89
N VAL A 66 -8.51 7.15 -12.90
CA VAL A 66 -8.39 6.77 -11.49
C VAL A 66 -9.56 7.27 -10.67
N LYS A 67 -10.01 6.46 -9.71
CA LYS A 67 -11.01 6.81 -8.71
C LYS A 67 -10.41 6.59 -7.33
N LYS A 68 -10.28 7.65 -6.54
CA LYS A 68 -9.77 7.59 -5.16
C LYS A 68 -10.78 6.91 -4.25
N ILE A 69 -10.33 5.93 -3.47
CA ILE A 69 -11.21 5.08 -2.65
C ILE A 69 -10.88 5.10 -1.16
N LYS A 70 -9.63 5.39 -0.78
CA LYS A 70 -9.22 5.41 0.63
C LYS A 70 -7.98 6.27 0.82
N ASN A 71 -7.97 7.10 1.86
CA ASN A 71 -6.76 7.76 2.34
C ASN A 71 -6.01 6.84 3.32
N PHE A 72 -4.68 6.90 3.33
CA PHE A 72 -3.82 6.21 4.29
C PHE A 72 -2.51 6.95 4.47
N LYS A 73 -1.78 6.62 5.52
CA LYS A 73 -0.40 7.03 5.72
C LYS A 73 0.49 5.80 5.87
N ASP A 74 1.71 5.88 5.36
CA ASP A 74 2.73 4.93 5.75
C ASP A 74 3.28 5.34 7.11
N VAL A 75 3.55 4.38 7.97
CA VAL A 75 4.01 4.58 9.34
C VAL A 75 5.17 3.66 9.69
N PHE A 76 5.98 4.11 10.64
CA PHE A 76 6.98 3.25 11.28
C PHE A 76 6.37 2.59 12.50
N ILE A 77 6.53 1.28 12.64
CA ILE A 77 6.08 0.50 13.81
C ILE A 77 7.23 -0.26 14.46
N ALA A 78 7.18 -0.40 15.76
CA ALA A 78 8.14 -1.15 16.56
C ALA A 78 7.44 -1.86 17.72
N ASN A 79 8.12 -2.81 18.32
CA ASN A 79 7.64 -3.47 19.54
C ASN A 79 8.33 -2.90 20.79
N GLU A 80 8.01 -3.46 21.95
CA GLU A 80 8.52 -3.07 23.26
C GLU A 80 10.07 -3.13 23.39
N SER A 81 10.78 -3.85 22.51
CA SER A 81 12.25 -3.83 22.47
C SER A 81 12.83 -2.47 22.14
N PHE A 82 11.99 -1.58 21.58
CA PHE A 82 12.31 -0.19 21.25
C PHE A 82 11.48 0.79 22.07
N SER A 83 11.12 0.43 23.31
CA SER A 83 10.24 1.24 24.18
C SER A 83 10.77 2.63 24.48
N GLU A 84 12.07 2.86 24.37
CA GLU A 84 12.70 4.19 24.51
C GLU A 84 12.26 5.18 23.40
N LEU A 85 11.67 4.68 22.32
CA LEU A 85 11.16 5.52 21.21
C LEU A 85 9.71 5.98 21.43
N LYS A 86 9.02 5.43 22.42
CA LYS A 86 7.63 5.82 22.72
C LYS A 86 7.54 7.28 23.16
N GLY A 87 6.60 8.01 22.55
CA GLY A 87 6.35 9.39 22.89
C GLY A 87 7.45 10.37 22.48
N ARG A 88 8.43 9.91 21.70
CA ARG A 88 9.47 10.76 21.11
C ARG A 88 9.21 10.89 19.60
N LYS A 89 9.54 12.06 19.06
CA LYS A 89 9.65 12.25 17.62
C LYS A 89 11.10 12.10 17.22
N LEU A 90 11.36 11.22 16.25
CA LEU A 90 12.69 10.97 15.71
C LEU A 90 12.87 11.75 14.39
N SER A 91 14.07 12.32 14.22
CA SER A 91 14.48 12.77 12.90
C SER A 91 14.74 11.56 11.99
N LEU A 92 14.68 11.76 10.67
CA LEU A 92 15.03 10.70 9.70
C LEU A 92 16.47 10.23 9.90
N LYS A 93 17.37 11.11 10.33
CA LYS A 93 18.76 10.77 10.65
C LYS A 93 18.87 9.85 11.86
N GLU A 94 18.07 10.08 12.89
CA GLU A 94 18.03 9.20 14.07
C GLU A 94 17.46 7.83 13.73
N LEU A 95 16.45 7.76 12.85
CA LEU A 95 15.88 6.49 12.38
C LEU A 95 16.92 5.59 11.73
N LEU A 96 17.93 6.14 11.03
CA LEU A 96 19.00 5.37 10.41
C LEU A 96 19.91 4.66 11.41
N GLN A 97 19.82 4.95 12.69
CA GLN A 97 20.56 4.25 13.76
C GLN A 97 19.88 2.95 14.18
N TYR A 98 18.69 2.68 13.69
CA TYR A 98 17.89 1.49 14.00
C TYR A 98 17.77 0.60 12.77
N PRO A 99 17.61 -0.73 12.95
CA PRO A 99 17.35 -1.63 11.84
C PRO A 99 15.97 -1.32 11.21
N ILE A 100 15.96 -0.89 9.97
CA ILE A 100 14.75 -0.60 9.20
C ILE A 100 14.34 -1.81 8.39
N LEU A 101 13.08 -2.21 8.52
CA LEU A 101 12.44 -3.30 7.80
C LEU A 101 11.45 -2.69 6.81
N MET A 102 11.58 -2.98 5.53
CA MET A 102 10.74 -2.36 4.51
C MET A 102 10.49 -3.28 3.30
N LEU A 103 9.54 -2.89 2.48
CA LEU A 103 9.29 -3.56 1.21
C LEU A 103 10.48 -3.40 0.26
N ASP A 104 10.67 -4.38 -0.61
CA ASP A 104 11.70 -4.37 -1.65
C ASP A 104 11.47 -3.24 -2.68
N ARG A 105 12.47 -2.97 -3.51
CA ARG A 105 12.49 -1.88 -4.50
C ARG A 105 11.47 -2.02 -5.64
N LYS A 106 10.71 -3.11 -5.68
CA LYS A 106 9.62 -3.31 -6.65
C LYS A 106 8.28 -2.72 -6.19
N SER A 107 8.25 -2.10 -5.01
CA SER A 107 7.07 -1.46 -4.46
C SER A 107 7.17 0.07 -4.54
N THR A 108 6.03 0.73 -4.80
CA THR A 108 5.94 2.20 -4.77
C THR A 108 6.16 2.76 -3.37
N THR A 109 5.91 1.97 -2.33
CA THR A 109 6.17 2.34 -0.93
C THR A 109 7.68 2.42 -0.66
N SER A 110 8.45 1.47 -1.18
CA SER A 110 9.91 1.51 -1.08
C SER A 110 10.50 2.70 -1.85
N GLU A 111 10.05 2.93 -3.08
CA GLU A 111 10.47 4.09 -3.87
C GLU A 111 10.19 5.41 -3.14
N PHE A 112 9.00 5.52 -2.53
CA PHE A 112 8.61 6.68 -1.74
C PHE A 112 9.56 6.90 -0.57
N LEU A 113 9.86 5.87 0.22
CA LEU A 113 10.71 6.00 1.41
C LEU A 113 12.16 6.34 1.03
N HIS A 114 12.73 5.68 0.03
CA HIS A 114 14.06 6.01 -0.47
C HIS A 114 14.13 7.46 -0.97
N SER A 115 13.13 7.93 -1.72
CA SER A 115 13.06 9.31 -2.21
C SER A 115 12.99 10.31 -1.06
N LEU A 116 12.21 10.04 -0.01
CA LEU A 116 12.11 10.89 1.17
C LEU A 116 13.49 11.05 1.85
N PHE A 117 14.22 9.96 2.08
CA PHE A 117 15.54 10.04 2.69
C PHE A 117 16.54 10.77 1.78
N GLN A 118 16.50 10.54 0.47
CA GLN A 118 17.36 11.24 -0.49
C GLN A 118 17.11 12.76 -0.51
N GLN A 119 15.87 13.21 -0.40
CA GLN A 119 15.53 14.63 -0.30
C GLN A 119 16.18 15.30 0.92
N HIS A 120 16.43 14.54 1.98
CA HIS A 120 17.15 14.98 3.18
C HIS A 120 18.66 14.68 3.12
N GLN A 121 19.20 14.30 1.96
CA GLN A 121 20.61 13.95 1.77
C GLN A 121 21.06 12.79 2.67
N LEU A 122 20.14 11.86 2.96
CA LEU A 122 20.37 10.65 3.75
C LEU A 122 20.32 9.42 2.85
N ASP A 123 21.18 8.45 3.13
CA ASP A 123 21.20 7.16 2.45
C ASP A 123 20.52 6.10 3.33
N LEU A 124 19.37 5.61 2.87
CA LEU A 124 18.61 4.57 3.56
C LEU A 124 19.11 3.18 3.13
N VAL A 125 19.74 2.50 4.05
CA VAL A 125 20.16 1.10 3.90
C VAL A 125 19.30 0.25 4.84
N PRO A 126 18.28 -0.46 4.33
CA PRO A 126 17.43 -1.29 5.18
C PRO A 126 18.17 -2.52 5.68
N GLU A 127 17.83 -2.98 6.88
CA GLU A 127 18.30 -4.25 7.43
C GLU A 127 17.63 -5.45 6.74
N ILE A 128 16.34 -5.32 6.44
CA ILE A 128 15.55 -6.35 5.75
C ILE A 128 14.71 -5.70 4.66
N GLU A 129 14.79 -6.25 3.46
CA GLU A 129 13.89 -5.96 2.35
C GLU A 129 13.16 -7.23 1.92
N LEU A 130 11.83 -7.17 1.84
CA LEU A 130 11.00 -8.29 1.41
C LEU A 130 9.69 -7.81 0.79
N SER A 131 8.86 -8.71 0.26
CA SER A 131 7.68 -8.35 -0.53
C SER A 131 6.34 -8.43 0.21
N SER A 132 6.34 -8.65 1.54
CA SER A 132 5.12 -8.86 2.33
C SER A 132 5.06 -7.93 3.53
N ASN A 133 4.05 -7.05 3.59
CA ASN A 133 3.81 -6.21 4.78
C ASN A 133 3.44 -7.04 6.02
N ASP A 134 2.71 -8.14 5.86
CA ASP A 134 2.37 -9.01 6.99
C ASP A 134 3.62 -9.62 7.62
N LEU A 135 4.58 -10.05 6.80
CA LEU A 135 5.85 -10.56 7.30
C LEU A 135 6.70 -9.45 7.95
N LEU A 136 6.68 -8.22 7.43
CA LEU A 136 7.33 -7.08 8.09
C LEU A 136 6.74 -6.82 9.47
N ILE A 137 5.41 -6.92 9.61
CA ILE A 137 4.71 -6.78 10.89
C ILE A 137 5.13 -7.89 11.85
N ASP A 138 5.19 -9.14 11.40
CA ASP A 138 5.62 -10.27 12.22
C ASP A 138 7.07 -10.07 12.71
N LEU A 139 7.98 -9.65 11.84
CA LEU A 139 9.37 -9.38 12.18
C LEU A 139 9.52 -8.19 13.15
N ALA A 140 8.72 -7.14 12.99
CA ALA A 140 8.67 -6.04 13.96
C ALA A 140 8.12 -6.50 15.30
N SER A 141 7.13 -7.39 15.31
CA SER A 141 6.50 -7.93 16.54
C SER A 141 7.45 -8.74 17.40
N ILE A 142 8.45 -9.38 16.80
CA ILE A 142 9.51 -10.10 17.54
C ILE A 142 10.72 -9.20 17.87
N GLY A 143 10.67 -7.92 17.56
CA GLY A 143 11.71 -6.95 17.91
C GLY A 143 12.92 -6.90 16.97
N LEU A 144 12.78 -7.38 15.74
CA LEU A 144 13.89 -7.44 14.79
C LEU A 144 14.27 -6.06 14.25
N GLY A 145 13.35 -5.10 14.29
CA GLY A 145 13.59 -3.75 13.82
C GLY A 145 12.31 -2.90 13.78
N ILE A 146 12.42 -1.75 13.14
CA ILE A 146 11.34 -0.80 12.90
C ILE A 146 10.82 -1.03 11.49
N ALA A 147 9.57 -1.46 11.36
CA ALA A 147 8.96 -1.72 10.06
C ALA A 147 8.22 -0.50 9.51
N PHE A 148 8.38 -0.25 8.21
CA PHE A 148 7.65 0.78 7.48
C PHE A 148 6.53 0.16 6.66
N ILE A 149 5.28 0.46 7.03
CA ILE A 149 4.08 -0.19 6.49
C ILE A 149 2.93 0.82 6.32
N PRO A 150 1.93 0.54 5.48
CA PRO A 150 0.68 1.27 5.47
C PRO A 150 -0.09 1.10 6.80
N ASP A 151 -0.66 2.19 7.32
CA ASP A 151 -1.37 2.21 8.60
C ASP A 151 -2.58 1.26 8.66
N TYR A 152 -3.24 1.00 7.54
CA TYR A 152 -4.36 0.07 7.46
C TYR A 152 -3.97 -1.41 7.62
N CYS A 153 -2.67 -1.73 7.62
CA CYS A 153 -2.16 -3.06 7.89
C CYS A 153 -1.94 -3.35 9.37
N ILE A 154 -1.96 -2.31 10.24
CA ILE A 154 -1.74 -2.48 11.67
C ILE A 154 -2.85 -3.36 12.27
N PRO A 155 -2.52 -4.49 12.91
CA PRO A 155 -3.52 -5.34 13.53
C PRO A 155 -4.23 -4.62 14.67
N HIS A 156 -5.57 -4.58 14.65
CA HIS A 156 -6.38 -3.92 15.70
C HIS A 156 -6.18 -4.51 17.12
N LYS A 157 -5.64 -5.72 17.22
CA LYS A 157 -5.40 -6.43 18.49
C LYS A 157 -3.91 -6.60 18.83
N SER A 158 -3.03 -5.87 18.16
CA SER A 158 -1.59 -5.97 18.45
C SER A 158 -1.23 -5.14 19.66
N ASN A 159 -1.19 -5.76 20.85
CA ASN A 159 -0.85 -5.08 22.09
C ASN A 159 0.65 -4.79 22.27
N ASN A 160 1.50 -5.32 21.38
CA ASN A 160 2.96 -5.21 21.50
C ASN A 160 3.62 -4.30 20.46
N LEU A 161 2.83 -3.71 19.56
CA LEU A 161 3.32 -2.78 18.53
C LEU A 161 2.85 -1.35 18.81
N PHE A 162 3.72 -0.39 18.56
CA PHE A 162 3.39 1.04 18.62
C PHE A 162 3.94 1.77 17.41
N ILE A 163 3.35 2.92 17.11
CA ILE A 163 3.83 3.81 16.04
C ILE A 163 5.02 4.61 16.56
N VAL A 164 6.12 4.58 15.82
CA VAL A 164 7.28 5.44 16.03
C VAL A 164 7.02 6.75 15.30
N GLU A 165 6.91 7.84 16.04
CA GLU A 165 6.66 9.16 15.49
C GLU A 165 7.94 9.78 14.89
N THR A 166 7.78 10.58 13.83
CA THR A 166 8.87 11.29 13.17
C THR A 166 8.66 12.79 13.20
N ASP A 167 9.75 13.57 13.22
CA ASP A 167 9.72 15.01 13.07
C ASP A 167 9.20 15.42 11.69
N GLU A 168 9.61 14.63 10.67
CA GLU A 168 9.12 14.78 9.31
C GLU A 168 7.67 14.29 9.23
N GLU A 169 6.77 15.12 8.75
CA GLU A 169 5.39 14.73 8.51
C GLU A 169 5.31 13.86 7.25
N LEU A 170 4.89 12.61 7.42
CA LEU A 170 4.67 11.71 6.29
C LEU A 170 3.38 12.09 5.56
N PRO A 171 3.41 12.22 4.22
CA PRO A 171 2.24 12.64 3.47
C PRO A 171 1.12 11.61 3.49
N THR A 172 -0.11 12.10 3.40
CA THR A 172 -1.27 11.25 3.14
C THR A 172 -1.21 10.76 1.70
N ARG A 173 -1.34 9.45 1.52
CA ARG A 173 -1.45 8.79 0.22
C ARG A 173 -2.86 8.22 0.05
N GLN A 174 -3.18 7.76 -1.16
CA GLN A 174 -4.49 7.20 -1.46
C GLN A 174 -4.36 5.81 -2.06
N LEU A 175 -5.35 4.96 -1.80
CA LEU A 175 -5.67 3.84 -2.66
C LEU A 175 -6.61 4.32 -3.76
N VAL A 176 -6.34 3.91 -4.97
CA VAL A 176 -7.18 4.20 -6.13
C VAL A 176 -7.54 2.91 -6.85
N ILE A 177 -8.76 2.85 -7.37
CA ILE A 177 -9.12 1.88 -8.40
C ILE A 177 -8.97 2.56 -9.75
N ALA A 178 -8.38 1.85 -10.71
CA ALA A 178 -8.06 2.41 -12.01
C ALA A 178 -8.41 1.46 -13.15
N HIS A 179 -8.77 2.02 -14.29
CA HIS A 179 -9.01 1.32 -15.56
C HIS A 179 -8.43 2.11 -16.73
N ASN A 180 -8.10 1.42 -17.80
CA ASN A 180 -7.64 2.04 -19.04
C ASN A 180 -8.87 2.41 -19.89
N HIS A 181 -9.10 3.70 -20.14
CA HIS A 181 -10.28 4.16 -20.87
C HIS A 181 -10.20 3.89 -22.39
N HIS A 182 -9.03 3.54 -22.93
CA HIS A 182 -8.88 3.13 -24.31
C HIS A 182 -9.15 1.63 -24.55
N VAL A 183 -9.24 0.84 -23.48
CA VAL A 183 -9.58 -0.59 -23.55
C VAL A 183 -11.03 -0.77 -23.13
N PRO A 184 -11.90 -1.36 -23.98
CA PRO A 184 -13.28 -1.63 -23.60
C PRO A 184 -13.36 -2.49 -22.34
N SER A 185 -13.96 -1.95 -21.30
CA SER A 185 -14.21 -2.67 -20.06
C SER A 185 -15.45 -3.57 -20.19
N SER A 186 -15.40 -4.76 -19.60
CA SER A 186 -16.58 -5.62 -19.51
C SER A 186 -17.68 -4.99 -18.66
N LYS A 187 -18.95 -5.36 -18.91
CA LYS A 187 -20.08 -4.89 -18.09
C LYS A 187 -19.85 -5.18 -16.60
N ALA A 188 -19.36 -6.37 -16.28
CA ALA A 188 -19.03 -6.76 -14.91
C ALA A 188 -17.93 -5.89 -14.28
N ALA A 189 -16.92 -5.46 -15.06
CA ALA A 189 -15.88 -4.55 -14.57
C ALA A 189 -16.46 -3.16 -14.27
N LEU A 190 -17.28 -2.62 -15.14
CA LEU A 190 -17.95 -1.33 -14.92
C LEU A 190 -18.90 -1.39 -13.72
N GLU A 191 -19.62 -2.49 -13.56
CA GLU A 191 -20.51 -2.70 -12.40
C GLU A 191 -19.69 -2.80 -11.11
N PHE A 192 -18.55 -3.53 -11.13
CA PHE A 192 -17.66 -3.62 -9.96
C PHE A 192 -17.12 -2.25 -9.54
N LEU A 193 -16.79 -1.36 -10.50
CA LEU A 193 -16.36 0.02 -10.21
C LEU A 193 -17.40 0.82 -9.42
N ASN A 194 -18.69 0.54 -9.57
CA ASN A 194 -19.77 1.25 -8.87
C ASN A 194 -19.82 0.91 -7.38
N TYR A 195 -19.20 -0.18 -6.94
CA TYR A 195 -19.12 -0.56 -5.53
C TYR A 195 -18.16 0.31 -4.73
N PHE A 196 -17.25 1.02 -5.40
CA PHE A 196 -16.30 1.90 -4.75
C PHE A 196 -16.88 3.31 -4.69
N THR A 197 -17.19 3.77 -3.47
CA THR A 197 -17.59 5.15 -3.26
C THR A 197 -16.35 6.05 -3.41
N PRO A 198 -16.41 7.11 -4.23
CA PRO A 198 -15.31 8.07 -4.31
C PRO A 198 -15.09 8.72 -2.94
N LEU A 199 -13.83 9.04 -2.62
CA LEU A 199 -13.54 9.95 -1.51
C LEU A 199 -14.13 11.32 -1.87
N GLU A 200 -14.93 11.88 -0.97
CA GLU A 200 -15.33 13.27 -1.06
C GLU A 200 -14.07 14.15 -0.96
N GLU A 201 -13.92 15.07 -1.90
CA GLU A 201 -12.86 16.07 -1.81
C GLU A 201 -13.25 17.04 -0.68
N VAL A 202 -12.47 16.99 0.41
CA VAL A 202 -12.62 17.94 1.54
C VAL A 202 -11.83 19.19 1.23
#